data_9dfe9dd67ea14538aaf6e8916ccc160c
#
_entry.id   9dfe9dd67ea14538aaf6e8916ccc160c
#
_cell.length_a   1.000
_cell.length_b   1.000
_cell.length_c   1.000
_cell.angle_alpha   90.00
_cell.angle_beta   90.00
_cell.angle_gamma   90.00
#
_symmetry.space_group_name_H-M   'P 1'
#
loop_
_entity.id
_entity.type
_entity.pdbx_description
1 polymer ?
#
loop_
_entity_poly.entity_id
_entity_poly.type
_entity_poly.pdbx_seq_one_letter_code
_entity_poly.pdbx_strand_id
1 'polypeptide(L)'
;IFNSWITKDVRLQVPETVRVVVRGKKPANVTAKDFMLEILRHPYVKSGKAIGKLVEYCGDAVESLSVDERATMTNMTAEVGGFTGYVAPDAKTVEYLMDYRGMSRAEAEQLGAGLASDPAAEYCEVIEIDAGTIRPMIALPGDPGNGLHIGAPETRIKVDIAYAGSCTAGKKEDMDMYARVLREATERGARVAPWVKFFIQCGSQDVKRYCEERGYLEIFRQVGANFLEPSCGACINAGPGVSKTRDEVTISAI
;
A
#
# COMPACT_ATOMS: atom_id res chain seq x y z
N ILE A 1 -12.08 19.95 12.54
CA ILE A 1 -12.07 20.36 11.13
C ILE A 1 -12.50 21.82 11.00
N PHE A 2 -13.73 22.20 11.46
CA PHE A 2 -14.25 23.57 11.28
C PHE A 2 -13.35 24.65 11.90
N ASN A 3 -12.87 24.43 13.13
CA ASN A 3 -11.93 25.35 13.78
C ASN A 3 -10.62 25.48 12.97
N SER A 4 -10.08 24.36 12.46
CA SER A 4 -8.84 24.37 11.67
C SER A 4 -8.97 25.15 10.35
N TRP A 5 -10.15 25.19 9.76
CA TRP A 5 -10.40 26.00 8.57
C TRP A 5 -10.36 27.51 8.88
N ILE A 6 -10.85 27.91 10.06
CA ILE A 6 -10.87 29.30 10.48
C ILE A 6 -9.52 29.76 11.00
N THR A 7 -8.93 28.99 11.92
CA THR A 7 -7.69 29.36 12.61
C THR A 7 -6.43 28.97 11.84
N LYS A 8 -6.54 28.02 10.89
CA LYS A 8 -5.43 27.34 10.18
C LYS A 8 -4.49 26.58 11.12
N ASP A 9 -4.94 26.32 12.33
CA ASP A 9 -4.20 25.58 13.34
C ASP A 9 -4.88 24.25 13.65
N VAL A 10 -4.07 23.19 13.89
CA VAL A 10 -4.52 21.91 14.41
C VAL A 10 -3.76 21.62 15.71
N ARG A 11 -4.49 21.32 16.77
CA ARG A 11 -3.91 20.86 18.02
C ARG A 11 -3.95 19.33 18.05
N LEU A 12 -2.78 18.73 18.18
CA LEU A 12 -2.60 17.28 18.25
C LEU A 12 -1.91 16.95 19.57
N GLN A 13 -2.33 15.85 20.18
CA GLN A 13 -1.53 15.21 21.21
C GLN A 13 -0.46 14.37 20.52
N VAL A 14 0.80 14.50 20.94
CA VAL A 14 1.90 13.68 20.41
C VAL A 14 1.64 12.23 20.78
N PRO A 15 1.46 11.33 19.81
CA PRO A 15 1.20 9.93 20.10
C PRO A 15 2.47 9.21 20.54
N GLU A 16 2.31 8.13 21.30
CA GLU A 16 3.39 7.18 21.50
C GLU A 16 3.72 6.47 20.18
N THR A 17 4.93 5.97 20.05
CA THR A 17 5.43 5.35 18.84
C THR A 17 5.65 3.85 19.02
N VAL A 18 5.13 3.08 18.07
CA VAL A 18 5.48 1.66 17.84
C VAL A 18 6.56 1.61 16.77
N ARG A 19 7.61 0.86 17.02
CA ARG A 19 8.66 0.62 16.03
C ARG A 19 8.49 -0.76 15.40
N VAL A 20 8.40 -0.82 14.08
CA VAL A 20 8.36 -2.07 13.29
C VAL A 20 9.66 -2.21 12.53
N VAL A 21 10.46 -3.20 12.90
CA VAL A 21 11.76 -3.48 12.30
C VAL A 21 11.64 -4.68 11.39
N VAL A 22 11.74 -4.47 10.08
CA VAL A 22 11.71 -5.57 9.09
C VAL A 22 13.12 -5.83 8.61
N ARG A 23 13.67 -7.00 8.97
CA ARG A 23 15.04 -7.37 8.66
C ARG A 23 15.12 -8.42 7.56
N GLY A 24 16.27 -8.49 6.92
CA GLY A 24 16.59 -9.50 5.92
C GLY A 24 16.15 -9.09 4.51
N LYS A 25 16.16 -10.04 3.59
CA LYS A 25 15.91 -9.78 2.17
C LYS A 25 14.48 -10.10 1.78
N LYS A 26 13.79 -9.14 1.20
CA LYS A 26 12.44 -9.33 0.63
C LYS A 26 12.49 -10.41 -0.48
N PRO A 27 11.67 -11.48 -0.39
CA PRO A 27 11.54 -12.45 -1.47
C PRO A 27 11.02 -11.84 -2.77
N ALA A 28 11.38 -12.40 -3.93
CA ALA A 28 11.09 -11.81 -5.23
C ALA A 28 9.59 -11.60 -5.53
N ASN A 29 8.72 -12.44 -4.97
CA ASN A 29 7.27 -12.40 -5.21
C ASN A 29 6.49 -11.73 -4.05
N VAL A 30 7.19 -11.03 -3.17
CA VAL A 30 6.64 -10.33 -2.02
C VAL A 30 6.70 -8.83 -2.26
N THR A 31 5.65 -8.13 -1.91
CA THR A 31 5.52 -6.68 -2.01
C THR A 31 5.44 -6.04 -0.62
N ALA A 32 5.51 -4.73 -0.54
CA ALA A 32 5.29 -4.00 0.71
C ALA A 32 3.89 -4.25 1.31
N LYS A 33 2.90 -4.60 0.48
CA LYS A 33 1.57 -4.98 0.95
C LYS A 33 1.60 -6.29 1.75
N ASP A 34 2.41 -7.27 1.34
CA ASP A 34 2.58 -8.50 2.09
C ASP A 34 3.25 -8.24 3.45
N PHE A 35 4.20 -7.29 3.52
CA PHE A 35 4.75 -6.81 4.79
C PHE A 35 3.65 -6.26 5.71
N MET A 36 2.75 -5.45 5.15
CA MET A 36 1.66 -4.87 5.93
C MET A 36 0.66 -5.93 6.40
N LEU A 37 0.33 -6.92 5.56
CA LEU A 37 -0.54 -8.04 5.97
C LEU A 37 0.11 -8.88 7.07
N GLU A 38 1.44 -9.08 7.05
CA GLU A 38 2.15 -9.75 8.13
C GLU A 38 2.12 -8.92 9.43
N ILE A 39 2.31 -7.60 9.35
CA ILE A 39 2.22 -6.68 10.49
C ILE A 39 0.80 -6.68 11.07
N LEU A 40 -0.23 -6.64 10.22
CA LEU A 40 -1.64 -6.62 10.65
C LEU A 40 -2.05 -7.88 11.41
N ARG A 41 -1.49 -9.03 11.09
CA ARG A 41 -1.75 -10.28 11.83
C ARG A 41 -0.92 -10.42 13.11
N HIS A 42 0.05 -9.53 13.36
CA HIS A 42 0.86 -9.56 14.58
C HIS A 42 -0.03 -9.41 15.83
N PRO A 43 0.18 -10.21 16.90
CA PRO A 43 -0.69 -10.20 18.08
C PRO A 43 -0.88 -8.81 18.72
N TYR A 44 0.17 -8.00 18.78
CA TYR A 44 0.11 -6.64 19.31
C TYR A 44 -0.85 -5.77 18.49
N VAL A 45 -0.75 -5.80 17.16
CA VAL A 45 -1.62 -5.03 16.26
C VAL A 45 -3.04 -5.57 16.33
N LYS A 46 -3.21 -6.88 16.23
CA LYS A 46 -4.53 -7.55 16.27
C LYS A 46 -5.28 -7.34 17.59
N SER A 47 -4.57 -7.10 18.69
CA SER A 47 -5.18 -6.75 19.97
C SER A 47 -5.66 -5.31 20.08
N GLY A 48 -5.43 -4.48 19.05
CA GLY A 48 -5.81 -3.06 19.04
C GLY A 48 -4.85 -2.14 19.79
N LYS A 49 -3.73 -2.63 20.31
CA LYS A 49 -2.75 -1.82 21.08
C LYS A 49 -2.03 -0.77 20.24
N ALA A 50 -1.99 -0.94 18.92
CA ALA A 50 -1.41 0.02 17.99
C ALA A 50 -2.36 1.19 17.63
N ILE A 51 -3.63 1.15 18.06
CA ILE A 51 -4.61 2.18 17.75
C ILE A 51 -4.18 3.54 18.30
N GLY A 52 -4.18 4.55 17.42
CA GLY A 52 -3.80 5.92 17.75
C GLY A 52 -2.29 6.15 17.95
N LYS A 53 -1.45 5.13 17.76
CA LYS A 53 0.00 5.26 17.84
C LYS A 53 0.60 5.74 16.51
N LEU A 54 1.77 6.36 16.55
CA LEU A 54 2.62 6.52 15.39
C LEU A 54 3.32 5.18 15.13
N VAL A 55 3.46 4.78 13.86
CA VAL A 55 4.19 3.56 13.50
C VAL A 55 5.42 3.94 12.68
N GLU A 56 6.60 3.71 13.24
CA GLU A 56 7.88 3.86 12.54
C GLU A 56 8.27 2.53 11.90
N TYR A 57 8.40 2.51 10.59
CA TYR A 57 8.89 1.35 9.84
C TYR A 57 10.37 1.52 9.51
N CYS A 58 11.19 0.54 9.83
CA CYS A 58 12.64 0.58 9.61
C CYS A 58 13.22 -0.83 9.41
N GLY A 59 14.54 -0.88 9.22
CA GLY A 59 15.30 -2.10 8.97
C GLY A 59 15.67 -2.26 7.50
N ASP A 60 16.67 -3.09 7.25
CA ASP A 60 17.29 -3.28 5.93
C ASP A 60 16.29 -3.70 4.84
N ALA A 61 15.28 -4.49 5.19
CA ALA A 61 14.21 -4.83 4.26
C ALA A 61 13.39 -3.58 3.85
N VAL A 62 13.03 -2.69 4.79
CA VAL A 62 12.30 -1.44 4.49
C VAL A 62 13.18 -0.46 3.71
N GLU A 63 14.45 -0.33 4.07
CA GLU A 63 15.43 0.49 3.36
C GLU A 63 15.62 0.02 1.91
N SER A 64 15.46 -1.27 1.65
CA SER A 64 15.54 -1.84 0.30
C SER A 64 14.34 -1.48 -0.60
N LEU A 65 13.19 -1.12 -0.02
CA LEU A 65 11.96 -0.78 -0.74
C LEU A 65 12.11 0.53 -1.52
N SER A 66 11.40 0.66 -2.63
CA SER A 66 11.22 1.93 -3.33
C SER A 66 10.37 2.90 -2.49
N VAL A 67 10.34 4.17 -2.86
CA VAL A 67 9.46 5.16 -2.21
C VAL A 67 7.99 4.81 -2.43
N ASP A 68 7.62 4.27 -3.58
CA ASP A 68 6.26 3.77 -3.86
C ASP A 68 5.86 2.64 -2.91
N GLU A 69 6.74 1.66 -2.68
CA GLU A 69 6.50 0.58 -1.72
C GLU A 69 6.42 1.09 -0.27
N ARG A 70 7.30 2.03 0.13
CA ARG A 70 7.22 2.68 1.47
C ARG A 70 5.93 3.47 1.66
N ALA A 71 5.45 4.14 0.60
CA ALA A 71 4.17 4.82 0.62
C ALA A 71 3.00 3.85 0.82
N THR A 72 3.09 2.62 0.30
CA THR A 72 2.11 1.57 0.62
C THR A 72 2.09 1.25 2.12
N MET A 73 3.26 1.09 2.76
CA MET A 73 3.34 0.80 4.19
C MET A 73 2.75 1.94 5.03
N THR A 74 3.15 3.18 4.77
CA THR A 74 2.67 4.34 5.53
C THR A 74 1.18 4.61 5.29
N ASN A 75 0.66 4.34 4.10
CA ASN A 75 -0.76 4.43 3.80
C ASN A 75 -1.56 3.40 4.59
N MET A 76 -1.13 2.14 4.57
CA MET A 76 -1.79 1.04 5.29
C MET A 76 -1.63 1.11 6.82
N THR A 77 -0.99 2.13 7.36
CA THR A 77 -1.02 2.39 8.80
C THR A 77 -2.44 2.71 9.28
N ALA A 78 -3.32 3.16 8.39
CA ALA A 78 -4.74 3.34 8.69
C ALA A 78 -5.41 2.02 9.08
N GLU A 79 -5.08 0.92 8.39
CA GLU A 79 -5.60 -0.42 8.68
C GLU A 79 -5.04 -0.97 10.01
N VAL A 80 -3.85 -0.54 10.40
CA VAL A 80 -3.30 -0.83 11.75
C VAL A 80 -4.09 -0.08 12.84
N GLY A 81 -4.87 0.94 12.46
CA GLY A 81 -5.51 1.88 13.39
C GLY A 81 -4.54 2.96 13.89
N GLY A 82 -3.35 3.05 13.30
CA GLY A 82 -2.33 4.02 13.69
C GLY A 82 -2.71 5.46 13.37
N PHE A 83 -2.11 6.39 14.11
CA PHE A 83 -2.28 7.81 13.86
C PHE A 83 -1.60 8.24 12.54
N THR A 84 -0.40 7.76 12.30
CA THR A 84 0.35 7.92 11.05
C THR A 84 1.47 6.90 10.94
N GLY A 85 1.90 6.61 9.70
CA GLY A 85 3.08 5.81 9.40
C GLY A 85 4.26 6.70 9.03
N TYR A 86 5.46 6.26 9.37
CA TYR A 86 6.69 6.98 9.12
C TYR A 86 7.81 6.03 8.67
N VAL A 87 8.56 6.44 7.66
CA VAL A 87 9.83 5.85 7.25
C VAL A 87 10.85 6.98 7.16
N ALA A 88 11.98 6.84 7.84
CA ALA A 88 13.03 7.86 7.81
C ALA A 88 13.53 8.10 6.38
N PRO A 89 13.73 9.36 5.96
CA PRO A 89 14.29 9.66 4.65
C PRO A 89 15.72 9.15 4.55
N ASP A 90 16.07 8.64 3.37
CA ASP A 90 17.39 8.12 3.02
C ASP A 90 17.78 8.50 1.58
N ALA A 91 18.83 7.88 1.05
CA ALA A 91 19.32 8.14 -0.31
C ALA A 91 18.22 7.93 -1.38
N LYS A 92 17.34 6.93 -1.21
CA LYS A 92 16.23 6.69 -2.14
C LYS A 92 15.18 7.79 -2.09
N THR A 93 14.95 8.38 -0.92
CA THR A 93 14.08 9.55 -0.78
C THR A 93 14.67 10.75 -1.54
N VAL A 94 15.99 10.96 -1.43
CA VAL A 94 16.70 12.00 -2.16
C VAL A 94 16.58 11.78 -3.68
N GLU A 95 16.86 10.58 -4.17
CA GLU A 95 16.72 10.22 -5.58
C GLU A 95 15.29 10.43 -6.09
N TYR A 96 14.30 10.02 -5.34
CA TYR A 96 12.90 10.24 -5.67
C TYR A 96 12.55 11.73 -5.80
N LEU A 97 13.03 12.58 -4.90
CA LEU A 97 12.80 14.02 -4.95
C LEU A 97 13.49 14.66 -6.17
N MET A 98 14.69 14.19 -6.52
CA MET A 98 15.38 14.63 -7.73
C MET A 98 14.59 14.26 -9.00
N ASP A 99 14.16 13.01 -9.10
CA ASP A 99 13.50 12.48 -10.30
C ASP A 99 12.07 13.03 -10.47
N TYR A 100 11.32 13.13 -9.37
CA TYR A 100 9.91 13.51 -9.40
C TYR A 100 9.65 14.99 -9.27
N ARG A 101 10.52 15.70 -8.53
CA ARG A 101 10.36 17.14 -8.26
C ARG A 101 11.37 17.99 -8.99
N GLY A 102 12.35 17.39 -9.68
CA GLY A 102 13.42 18.11 -10.35
C GLY A 102 14.33 18.88 -9.39
N MET A 103 14.37 18.45 -8.11
CA MET A 103 15.21 19.10 -7.10
C MET A 103 16.67 18.81 -7.35
N SER A 104 17.55 19.75 -6.99
CA SER A 104 18.97 19.43 -6.84
C SER A 104 19.18 18.47 -5.67
N ARG A 105 20.27 17.71 -5.71
CA ARG A 105 20.64 16.80 -4.60
C ARG A 105 20.75 17.55 -3.28
N ALA A 106 21.37 18.72 -3.27
CA ALA A 106 21.55 19.52 -2.06
C ALA A 106 20.22 19.97 -1.44
N GLU A 107 19.24 20.38 -2.24
CA GLU A 107 17.91 20.72 -1.76
C GLU A 107 17.18 19.50 -1.20
N ALA A 108 17.25 18.36 -1.87
CA ALA A 108 16.61 17.12 -1.43
C ALA A 108 17.22 16.60 -0.11
N GLU A 109 18.55 16.63 0.01
CA GLU A 109 19.26 16.25 1.25
C GLU A 109 18.92 17.20 2.42
N GLN A 110 18.82 18.50 2.14
CA GLN A 110 18.46 19.51 3.15
C GLN A 110 17.03 19.26 3.68
N LEU A 111 16.08 18.86 2.84
CA LEU A 111 14.72 18.54 3.26
C LEU A 111 14.65 17.31 4.16
N GLY A 112 15.52 16.34 3.96
CA GLY A 112 15.61 15.12 4.79
C GLY A 112 16.43 15.29 6.07
N ALA A 113 17.19 16.36 6.18
CA ALA A 113 18.10 16.57 7.30
C ALA A 113 17.35 16.71 8.63
N GLY A 114 17.77 15.95 9.65
CA GLY A 114 17.17 15.99 10.99
C GLY A 114 15.80 15.30 11.11
N LEU A 115 15.35 14.59 10.08
CA LEU A 115 14.07 13.87 10.11
C LEU A 115 14.22 12.38 10.51
N ALA A 116 15.36 11.94 10.97
CA ALA A 116 15.50 10.61 11.57
C ALA A 116 15.18 10.65 13.08
N SER A 117 14.70 9.54 13.60
CA SER A 117 14.50 9.38 15.03
C SER A 117 15.83 9.42 15.77
N ASP A 118 15.83 10.03 16.96
CA ASP A 118 17.02 10.09 17.82
C ASP A 118 17.48 8.68 18.22
N PRO A 119 18.80 8.45 18.36
CA PRO A 119 19.32 7.14 18.80
C PRO A 119 18.78 6.69 20.16
N ALA A 120 18.39 7.62 21.01
CA ALA A 120 17.81 7.38 22.34
C ALA A 120 16.27 7.45 22.35
N ALA A 121 15.61 7.44 21.17
CA ALA A 121 14.16 7.49 21.10
C ALA A 121 13.52 6.27 21.79
N GLU A 122 12.52 6.52 22.61
CA GLU A 122 11.76 5.49 23.32
C GLU A 122 10.55 5.06 22.50
N TYR A 123 10.29 3.77 22.47
CA TYR A 123 9.16 3.17 21.79
C TYR A 123 8.28 2.41 22.78
N CYS A 124 6.96 2.54 22.65
CA CYS A 124 6.03 1.81 23.52
C CYS A 124 5.95 0.31 23.18
N GLU A 125 6.38 -0.05 21.96
CA GLU A 125 6.51 -1.44 21.49
C GLU A 125 7.50 -1.50 20.34
N VAL A 126 8.25 -2.62 20.25
CA VAL A 126 9.14 -2.93 19.12
C VAL A 126 8.73 -4.29 18.54
N ILE A 127 8.28 -4.28 17.29
CA ILE A 127 7.89 -5.47 16.55
C ILE A 127 9.02 -5.81 15.58
N GLU A 128 9.57 -7.01 15.66
CA GLU A 128 10.61 -7.50 14.74
C GLU A 128 10.03 -8.54 13.79
N ILE A 129 10.30 -8.38 12.49
CA ILE A 129 9.83 -9.27 11.43
C ILE A 129 11.00 -9.66 10.54
N ASP A 130 11.13 -10.96 10.24
CA ASP A 130 12.05 -11.46 9.24
C ASP A 130 11.38 -11.46 7.85
N ALA A 131 11.82 -10.55 6.98
CA ALA A 131 11.32 -10.46 5.60
C ALA A 131 11.48 -11.77 4.82
N GLY A 132 12.52 -12.55 5.11
CA GLY A 132 12.79 -13.82 4.43
C GLY A 132 11.72 -14.89 4.68
N THR A 133 10.93 -14.75 5.74
CA THR A 133 9.84 -15.69 6.08
C THR A 133 8.52 -15.31 5.43
N ILE A 134 8.38 -14.08 4.96
CA ILE A 134 7.14 -13.58 4.36
C ILE A 134 6.91 -14.25 3.00
N ARG A 135 5.69 -14.64 2.76
CA ARG A 135 5.21 -15.21 1.51
C ARG A 135 4.11 -14.31 0.94
N PRO A 136 3.76 -14.40 -0.36
CA PRO A 136 2.59 -13.72 -0.87
C PRO A 136 1.34 -14.04 -0.05
N MET A 137 0.61 -13.01 0.34
CA MET A 137 -0.49 -13.07 1.29
C MET A 137 -1.81 -12.56 0.71
N ILE A 138 -2.89 -13.01 1.31
CA ILE A 138 -4.23 -12.48 1.13
C ILE A 138 -4.93 -12.41 2.49
N ALA A 139 -5.67 -11.34 2.73
CA ALA A 139 -6.55 -11.27 3.90
C ALA A 139 -7.92 -11.83 3.56
N LEU A 140 -8.46 -12.70 4.41
CA LEU A 140 -9.83 -13.17 4.30
C LEU A 140 -10.83 -12.08 4.71
N PRO A 141 -12.10 -12.17 4.26
CA PRO A 141 -13.13 -11.18 4.61
C PRO A 141 -13.27 -10.93 6.11
N GLY A 142 -13.63 -9.68 6.44
CA GLY A 142 -13.98 -9.25 7.79
C GLY A 142 -12.91 -8.40 8.46
N ASP A 143 -11.63 -8.73 8.29
CA ASP A 143 -10.53 -7.99 8.92
C ASP A 143 -9.25 -8.14 8.09
N PRO A 144 -8.54 -7.07 7.74
CA PRO A 144 -7.25 -7.17 7.03
C PRO A 144 -6.18 -7.92 7.83
N GLY A 145 -6.33 -8.05 9.14
CA GLY A 145 -5.50 -8.91 9.99
C GLY A 145 -5.77 -10.42 9.86
N ASN A 146 -6.76 -10.84 9.06
CA ASN A 146 -7.01 -12.24 8.72
C ASN A 146 -6.10 -12.73 7.58
N GLY A 147 -4.83 -12.30 7.59
CA GLY A 147 -3.83 -12.65 6.59
C GLY A 147 -3.50 -14.14 6.55
N LEU A 148 -3.53 -14.73 5.35
CA LEU A 148 -3.09 -16.09 5.05
C LEU A 148 -2.11 -16.07 3.88
N HIS A 149 -1.23 -17.07 3.82
CA HIS A 149 -0.39 -17.25 2.64
C HIS A 149 -1.23 -17.73 1.45
N ILE A 150 -0.98 -17.19 0.26
CA ILE A 150 -1.62 -17.64 -0.98
C ILE A 150 -1.28 -19.12 -1.20
N GLY A 151 -2.31 -19.93 -1.52
CA GLY A 151 -2.19 -21.38 -1.69
C GLY A 151 -2.73 -22.20 -0.53
N ALA A 152 -3.02 -21.58 0.62
CA ALA A 152 -3.82 -22.24 1.66
C ALA A 152 -5.22 -22.56 1.11
N PRO A 153 -5.83 -23.72 1.49
CA PRO A 153 -7.15 -24.13 0.98
C PRO A 153 -8.24 -23.06 1.15
N GLU A 154 -8.20 -22.35 2.26
CA GLU A 154 -9.14 -21.29 2.63
C GLU A 154 -9.07 -20.08 1.68
N THR A 155 -7.99 -19.92 0.91
CA THR A 155 -7.83 -18.83 -0.07
C THR A 155 -8.50 -19.11 -1.40
N ARG A 156 -9.10 -20.29 -1.60
CA ARG A 156 -9.84 -20.65 -2.81
C ARG A 156 -11.28 -20.16 -2.73
N ILE A 157 -11.46 -18.87 -2.95
CA ILE A 157 -12.76 -18.21 -2.85
C ILE A 157 -13.19 -17.76 -4.25
N LYS A 158 -14.47 -17.96 -4.59
CA LYS A 158 -15.05 -17.39 -5.81
C LYS A 158 -15.07 -15.87 -5.67
N VAL A 159 -14.52 -15.17 -6.66
CA VAL A 159 -14.46 -13.73 -6.72
C VAL A 159 -15.51 -13.21 -7.71
N ASP A 160 -16.28 -12.21 -7.33
CA ASP A 160 -17.25 -11.51 -8.16
C ASP A 160 -16.75 -10.14 -8.62
N ILE A 161 -15.88 -9.51 -7.81
CA ILE A 161 -15.28 -8.22 -8.10
C ILE A 161 -13.78 -8.30 -7.84
N ALA A 162 -12.97 -7.87 -8.82
CA ALA A 162 -11.54 -7.65 -8.66
C ALA A 162 -11.26 -6.15 -8.72
N TYR A 163 -10.54 -5.62 -7.74
CA TYR A 163 -10.23 -4.19 -7.66
C TYR A 163 -8.74 -3.99 -7.40
N ALA A 164 -8.06 -3.35 -8.34
CA ALA A 164 -6.64 -3.03 -8.24
C ALA A 164 -6.43 -1.52 -8.20
N GLY A 165 -5.45 -1.06 -7.43
CA GLY A 165 -5.03 0.33 -7.44
C GLY A 165 -5.40 1.12 -6.19
N SER A 166 -5.98 2.32 -6.36
CA SER A 166 -6.20 3.35 -5.34
C SER A 166 -4.90 4.03 -4.84
N CYS A 167 -4.96 4.75 -3.72
CA CYS A 167 -3.78 5.36 -3.09
C CYS A 167 -2.77 4.32 -2.58
N THR A 168 -3.23 3.13 -2.21
CA THR A 168 -2.38 2.06 -1.67
C THR A 168 -1.58 1.34 -2.75
N ALA A 169 -2.24 0.90 -3.82
CA ALA A 169 -1.62 0.07 -4.86
C ALA A 169 -1.90 0.62 -6.28
N GLY A 170 -1.97 1.94 -6.41
CA GLY A 170 -2.20 2.63 -7.68
C GLY A 170 -1.08 3.60 -8.05
N LYS A 171 0.15 3.34 -7.63
CA LYS A 171 1.34 4.12 -7.98
C LYS A 171 1.97 3.62 -9.30
N LYS A 172 3.00 4.28 -9.79
CA LYS A 172 3.62 3.93 -11.08
C LYS A 172 4.12 2.49 -11.12
N GLU A 173 4.83 2.06 -10.08
CA GLU A 173 5.35 0.67 -9.98
C GLU A 173 4.23 -0.38 -9.93
N ASP A 174 3.11 -0.07 -9.26
CA ASP A 174 1.95 -0.94 -9.21
C ASP A 174 1.32 -1.10 -10.61
N MET A 175 1.19 0.01 -11.36
CA MET A 175 0.66 -0.01 -12.72
C MET A 175 1.56 -0.76 -13.70
N ASP A 176 2.89 -0.64 -13.54
CA ASP A 176 3.87 -1.43 -14.30
C ASP A 176 3.67 -2.94 -14.06
N MET A 177 3.45 -3.33 -12.79
CA MET A 177 3.22 -4.72 -12.41
C MET A 177 1.89 -5.24 -12.99
N TYR A 178 0.80 -4.46 -12.89
CA TYR A 178 -0.49 -4.84 -13.48
C TYR A 178 -0.39 -4.98 -15.00
N ALA A 179 0.23 -4.00 -15.67
CA ALA A 179 0.40 -4.04 -17.12
C ALA A 179 1.21 -5.26 -17.57
N ARG A 180 2.27 -5.61 -16.84
CA ARG A 180 3.08 -6.80 -17.10
C ARG A 180 2.26 -8.08 -16.97
N VAL A 181 1.59 -8.28 -15.84
CA VAL A 181 0.79 -9.48 -15.56
C VAL A 181 -0.34 -9.63 -16.56
N LEU A 182 -1.04 -8.54 -16.89
CA LEU A 182 -2.17 -8.57 -17.82
C LEU A 182 -1.73 -8.79 -19.27
N ARG A 183 -0.57 -8.27 -19.66
CA ARG A 183 0.03 -8.55 -20.97
C ARG A 183 0.39 -10.02 -21.11
N GLU A 184 1.11 -10.58 -20.13
CA GLU A 184 1.46 -12.00 -20.11
C GLU A 184 0.20 -12.90 -20.13
N ALA A 185 -0.84 -12.52 -19.40
CA ALA A 185 -2.12 -13.24 -19.41
C ALA A 185 -2.78 -13.21 -20.79
N THR A 186 -2.81 -12.05 -21.44
CA THR A 186 -3.38 -11.89 -22.79
C THR A 186 -2.61 -12.70 -23.83
N GLU A 187 -1.28 -12.70 -23.79
CA GLU A 187 -0.42 -13.48 -24.68
C GLU A 187 -0.67 -14.99 -24.55
N ARG A 188 -1.04 -15.45 -23.36
CA ARG A 188 -1.44 -16.86 -23.10
C ARG A 188 -2.91 -17.14 -23.40
N GLY A 189 -3.66 -16.17 -23.95
CA GLY A 189 -5.08 -16.31 -24.24
C GLY A 189 -5.99 -16.28 -23.01
N ALA A 190 -5.44 -15.95 -21.84
CA ALA A 190 -6.23 -15.81 -20.62
C ALA A 190 -7.07 -14.51 -20.64
N ARG A 191 -8.24 -14.56 -20.04
CA ARG A 191 -9.17 -13.44 -19.90
C ARG A 191 -9.76 -13.42 -18.50
N VAL A 192 -10.22 -12.24 -18.08
CA VAL A 192 -11.04 -12.13 -16.87
C VAL A 192 -12.30 -12.98 -17.05
N ALA A 193 -12.66 -13.74 -16.02
CA ALA A 193 -13.87 -14.55 -16.04
C ALA A 193 -15.11 -13.67 -16.29
N PRO A 194 -16.09 -14.12 -17.14
CA PRO A 194 -17.21 -13.25 -17.57
C PRO A 194 -18.09 -12.74 -16.43
N TRP A 195 -18.08 -13.41 -15.29
CA TRP A 195 -18.85 -13.00 -14.10
C TRP A 195 -18.09 -12.06 -13.19
N VAL A 196 -16.77 -11.80 -13.41
CA VAL A 196 -15.96 -10.92 -12.59
C VAL A 196 -16.01 -9.50 -13.14
N LYS A 197 -16.41 -8.56 -12.31
CA LYS A 197 -16.27 -7.12 -12.57
C LYS A 197 -14.86 -6.71 -12.20
N PHE A 198 -14.04 -6.32 -13.17
CA PHE A 198 -12.66 -5.93 -12.92
C PHE A 198 -12.49 -4.41 -13.01
N PHE A 199 -11.86 -3.83 -11.99
CA PHE A 199 -11.59 -2.40 -11.90
C PHE A 199 -10.09 -2.16 -11.65
N ILE A 200 -9.55 -1.13 -12.31
CA ILE A 200 -8.19 -0.63 -12.07
C ILE A 200 -8.29 0.87 -11.84
N GLN A 201 -7.79 1.34 -10.70
CA GLN A 201 -7.80 2.73 -10.32
C GLN A 201 -6.38 3.25 -10.12
N CYS A 202 -6.01 4.35 -10.77
CA CYS A 202 -4.75 5.02 -10.49
C CYS A 202 -4.84 5.88 -9.23
N GLY A 203 -3.70 6.02 -8.53
CA GLY A 203 -3.64 6.75 -7.25
C GLY A 203 -3.61 8.27 -7.40
N SER A 204 -3.26 8.79 -8.59
CA SER A 204 -3.18 10.22 -8.87
C SER A 204 -3.33 10.52 -10.36
N GLN A 205 -3.58 11.80 -10.70
CA GLN A 205 -3.60 12.25 -12.08
C GLN A 205 -2.24 12.10 -12.78
N ASP A 206 -1.15 12.16 -12.01
CA ASP A 206 0.19 11.95 -12.53
C ASP A 206 0.41 10.49 -12.96
N VAL A 207 -0.06 9.54 -12.15
CA VAL A 207 -0.06 8.11 -12.50
C VAL A 207 -0.96 7.83 -13.69
N LYS A 208 -2.11 8.50 -13.81
CA LYS A 208 -2.97 8.38 -14.98
C LYS A 208 -2.22 8.78 -16.25
N ARG A 209 -1.59 9.96 -16.30
CA ARG A 209 -0.76 10.40 -17.44
C ARG A 209 0.34 9.39 -17.76
N TYR A 210 1.03 8.89 -16.74
CA TYR A 210 2.03 7.84 -16.89
C TYR A 210 1.46 6.59 -17.59
N CYS A 211 0.28 6.13 -17.19
CA CYS A 211 -0.38 4.98 -17.82
C CYS A 211 -0.79 5.27 -19.29
N GLU A 212 -1.22 6.49 -19.58
CA GLU A 212 -1.55 6.95 -20.95
C GLU A 212 -0.30 6.94 -21.83
N GLU A 213 0.78 7.55 -21.39
CA GLU A 213 2.07 7.62 -22.10
C GLU A 213 2.68 6.24 -22.36
N ARG A 214 2.50 5.28 -21.44
CA ARG A 214 2.97 3.89 -21.55
C ARG A 214 2.04 2.97 -22.34
N GLY A 215 0.85 3.44 -22.73
CA GLY A 215 -0.15 2.62 -23.42
C GLY A 215 -0.82 1.56 -22.55
N TYR A 216 -0.74 1.70 -21.21
CA TYR A 216 -1.30 0.71 -20.27
C TYR A 216 -2.82 0.68 -20.28
N LEU A 217 -3.47 1.80 -20.56
CA LEU A 217 -4.93 1.85 -20.65
C LEU A 217 -5.51 0.90 -21.70
N GLU A 218 -4.78 0.71 -22.81
CA GLU A 218 -5.19 -0.22 -23.84
C GLU A 218 -5.09 -1.68 -23.36
N ILE A 219 -4.00 -2.03 -22.68
CA ILE A 219 -3.82 -3.37 -22.07
C ILE A 219 -4.96 -3.65 -21.09
N PHE A 220 -5.31 -2.69 -20.25
CA PHE A 220 -6.37 -2.83 -19.25
C PHE A 220 -7.74 -3.02 -19.91
N ARG A 221 -8.05 -2.28 -20.99
CA ARG A 221 -9.30 -2.46 -21.77
C ARG A 221 -9.38 -3.82 -22.45
N GLN A 222 -8.28 -4.32 -23.03
CA GLN A 222 -8.25 -5.60 -23.72
C GLN A 222 -8.62 -6.79 -22.82
N VAL A 223 -8.29 -6.73 -21.55
CA VAL A 223 -8.69 -7.76 -20.57
C VAL A 223 -10.09 -7.53 -19.99
N GLY A 224 -10.77 -6.43 -20.35
CA GLY A 224 -12.11 -6.09 -19.85
C GLY A 224 -12.10 -5.33 -18.51
N ALA A 225 -10.98 -4.71 -18.14
CA ALA A 225 -10.92 -3.89 -16.95
C ALA A 225 -11.61 -2.52 -17.16
N ASN A 226 -12.35 -2.07 -16.15
CA ASN A 226 -12.89 -0.72 -16.07
C ASN A 226 -11.84 0.17 -15.38
N PHE A 227 -11.29 1.12 -16.13
CA PHE A 227 -10.33 2.07 -15.58
C PHE A 227 -11.05 3.21 -14.86
N LEU A 228 -10.62 3.51 -13.65
CA LEU A 228 -11.24 4.51 -12.78
C LEU A 228 -10.31 5.70 -12.54
N GLU A 229 -10.93 6.88 -12.44
CA GLU A 229 -10.24 8.10 -12.06
C GLU A 229 -9.72 8.04 -10.61
N PRO A 230 -8.65 8.79 -10.29
CA PRO A 230 -8.16 8.87 -8.92
C PRO A 230 -9.23 9.39 -7.97
N SER A 231 -9.55 8.60 -6.98
CA SER A 231 -10.49 8.96 -5.92
C SER A 231 -10.35 8.00 -4.75
N CYS A 232 -10.94 8.35 -3.62
CA CYS A 232 -11.25 7.37 -2.60
C CYS A 232 -12.45 6.56 -3.10
N GLY A 233 -12.33 5.25 -3.20
CA GLY A 233 -13.34 4.40 -3.86
C GLY A 233 -13.81 3.28 -2.95
N ALA A 234 -13.56 2.05 -3.37
CA ALA A 234 -14.03 0.87 -2.67
C ALA A 234 -13.55 0.77 -1.21
N CYS A 235 -12.40 1.34 -0.85
CA CYS A 235 -11.89 1.33 0.53
C CYS A 235 -12.78 2.08 1.54
N ILE A 236 -13.52 3.08 1.09
CA ILE A 236 -14.53 3.78 1.92
C ILE A 236 -15.96 3.31 1.62
N ASN A 237 -16.09 2.15 1.00
CA ASN A 237 -17.37 1.57 0.59
C ASN A 237 -18.21 2.50 -0.32
N ALA A 238 -17.56 3.19 -1.26
CA ALA A 238 -18.20 4.11 -2.19
C ALA A 238 -17.80 3.84 -3.65
N GLY A 239 -18.70 4.13 -4.56
CA GLY A 239 -18.45 4.11 -6.01
C GLY A 239 -18.38 2.74 -6.65
N PRO A 240 -17.80 2.63 -7.86
CA PRO A 240 -17.61 1.38 -8.57
C PRO A 240 -16.68 0.42 -7.82
N GLY A 241 -16.93 -0.89 -7.94
CA GLY A 241 -16.11 -1.92 -7.31
C GLY A 241 -16.48 -2.29 -5.88
N VAL A 242 -17.50 -1.64 -5.31
CA VAL A 242 -18.06 -2.01 -4.00
C VAL A 242 -19.03 -3.15 -4.16
N SER A 243 -18.99 -4.15 -3.26
CA SER A 243 -19.98 -5.22 -3.14
C SER A 243 -21.36 -4.62 -2.82
N LYS A 244 -22.38 -5.00 -3.58
CA LYS A 244 -23.76 -4.51 -3.42
C LYS A 244 -24.60 -5.41 -2.53
N THR A 245 -24.20 -6.64 -2.36
CA THR A 245 -24.86 -7.64 -1.54
C THR A 245 -23.85 -8.32 -0.60
N ARG A 246 -24.34 -9.03 0.38
CA ARG A 246 -23.50 -9.79 1.31
C ARG A 246 -22.82 -11.01 0.67
N ASP A 247 -23.34 -11.45 -0.46
CA ASP A 247 -22.85 -12.65 -1.16
C ASP A 247 -21.79 -12.32 -2.22
N GLU A 248 -21.67 -11.04 -2.63
CA GLU A 248 -20.61 -10.61 -3.55
C GLU A 248 -19.26 -10.55 -2.84
N VAL A 249 -18.27 -11.25 -3.37
CA VAL A 249 -16.90 -11.25 -2.86
C VAL A 249 -16.02 -10.37 -3.71
N THR A 250 -15.41 -9.38 -3.08
CA THR A 250 -14.40 -8.50 -3.69
C THR A 250 -13.00 -8.91 -3.26
N ILE A 251 -12.11 -9.19 -4.23
CA ILE A 251 -10.67 -9.22 -4.00
C ILE A 251 -10.10 -7.84 -4.33
N SER A 252 -9.29 -7.31 -3.44
CA SER A 252 -8.79 -5.95 -3.55
C SER A 252 -7.29 -5.85 -3.26
N ALA A 253 -6.60 -5.02 -4.03
CA ALA A 253 -5.23 -4.59 -3.76
C ALA A 253 -5.17 -3.24 -3.00
N ILE A 254 -6.32 -2.76 -2.53
CA ILE A 254 -6.44 -1.53 -1.75
C ILE A 254 -5.86 -1.74 -0.35
#